data_330d70de59e8828f7f0416c1bf6357db
#
_entry.id   330d70de59e8828f7f0416c1bf6357db
#
_cell.length_a   1.000
_cell.length_b   1.000
_cell.length_c   1.000
_cell.angle_alpha   90.00
_cell.angle_beta   90.00
_cell.angle_gamma   90.00
#
_symmetry.space_group_name_H-M   'P 1'
#
loop_
_entity.id
_entity.type
_entity.pdbx_description
1 polymer ?
#
loop_
_entity_poly.entity_id
_entity_poly.type
_entity_poly.pdbx_seq_one_letter_code
_entity_poly.pdbx_strand_id
1 'polypeptide(L)'
;MMVLTRALVVLIPIMFGVLPSTAATAPRPPITKIANFVVKTDNLEEARRFYSGVLGYDEVFRHRRTISGAAELSVFKVNDEQYIEVAPTLENPSDDKLIQIGFETADARKLRDYLAGKGVSVPSRVPKDSDGNYSLVVKDPEGHNIEFVEYLEGSLQSRYRRTGISDRRISDHILHVGVHVKSPPEQDKFYKDILRFRFLWQGGSRDDRLDWISYLTPDGDNWIEYMVQHDGPPTPQQLGVWHHVCVGTLDIQGVYKTVVGRGYKPPKEPAIHPRDGRWLLQLYDNDGTRTEVMVCKPVQKPCCSENMDPYIK
;
A
#
# COMPACT_ATOMS: atom_id res chain seq x y z
N MET A 1 53.67 33.12 71.54
CA MET A 1 53.70 33.21 70.06
C MET A 1 52.91 32.02 69.53
N MET A 2 51.63 32.22 69.21
CA MET A 2 50.67 31.15 68.84
C MET A 2 50.52 31.21 67.34
N VAL A 3 50.88 30.13 66.62
CA VAL A 3 50.78 30.02 65.18
C VAL A 3 49.44 29.38 64.88
N LEU A 4 48.51 30.13 64.30
CA LEU A 4 47.24 29.63 63.77
C LEU A 4 47.45 29.02 62.36
N THR A 5 47.32 27.73 62.26
CA THR A 5 47.27 27.02 60.95
C THR A 5 45.85 27.10 60.37
N ARG A 6 45.65 27.79 59.26
CA ARG A 6 44.37 27.80 58.51
C ARG A 6 44.31 26.57 57.61
N ALA A 7 43.33 25.73 57.83
CA ALA A 7 42.99 24.63 56.89
C ALA A 7 42.17 25.18 55.73
N LEU A 8 42.66 24.92 54.51
CA LEU A 8 41.93 25.26 53.24
C LEU A 8 41.02 24.10 52.88
N VAL A 9 39.73 24.32 52.99
CA VAL A 9 38.72 23.34 52.53
C VAL A 9 38.47 23.57 51.02
N VAL A 10 38.90 22.63 50.16
CA VAL A 10 38.66 22.64 48.76
C VAL A 10 37.33 21.90 48.50
N LEU A 11 36.28 22.62 48.13
CA LEU A 11 35.00 22.07 47.64
C LEU A 11 35.16 21.68 46.19
N ILE A 12 35.14 20.38 45.90
CA ILE A 12 35.07 19.82 44.52
C ILE A 12 33.59 19.76 44.13
N PRO A 13 33.15 20.44 43.07
CA PRO A 13 31.79 20.32 42.57
C PRO A 13 31.60 18.95 41.93
N ILE A 14 30.71 18.13 42.46
CA ILE A 14 30.25 16.88 41.83
C ILE A 14 29.32 17.27 40.68
N MET A 15 29.80 17.23 39.44
CA MET A 15 28.97 17.32 38.25
C MET A 15 28.18 16.01 38.10
N PHE A 16 26.91 16.04 38.40
CA PHE A 16 25.98 15.00 38.00
C PHE A 16 25.78 15.08 36.47
N GLY A 17 26.50 14.26 35.72
CA GLY A 17 26.24 14.05 34.29
C GLY A 17 24.89 13.38 34.14
N VAL A 18 23.90 14.13 33.61
CA VAL A 18 22.64 13.55 33.12
C VAL A 18 22.97 12.76 31.86
N LEU A 19 23.11 11.45 31.98
CA LEU A 19 23.20 10.58 30.82
C LEU A 19 21.87 10.70 30.06
N PRO A 20 21.91 10.96 28.74
CA PRO A 20 20.68 10.94 27.94
C PRO A 20 20.10 9.52 28.03
N SER A 21 18.92 9.40 28.61
CA SER A 21 18.14 8.17 28.55
C SER A 21 17.85 7.91 27.09
N THR A 22 18.53 6.95 26.47
CA THR A 22 18.10 6.36 25.18
C THR A 22 16.85 5.58 25.48
N ALA A 23 15.70 6.24 25.44
CA ALA A 23 14.42 5.54 25.43
C ALA A 23 14.47 4.54 24.28
N ALA A 24 14.51 3.25 24.60
CA ALA A 24 14.41 2.20 23.58
C ALA A 24 13.13 2.47 22.78
N THR A 25 13.27 2.75 21.48
CA THR A 25 12.10 2.95 20.62
C THR A 25 11.25 1.69 20.70
N ALA A 26 9.99 1.85 21.07
CA ALA A 26 9.05 0.75 21.13
C ALA A 26 9.08 -0.04 19.81
N PRO A 27 8.94 -1.37 19.84
CA PRO A 27 8.95 -2.18 18.62
C PRO A 27 7.80 -1.76 17.71
N ARG A 28 8.07 -1.78 16.40
CA ARG A 28 7.04 -1.51 15.40
C ARG A 28 5.93 -2.57 15.49
N PRO A 29 4.64 -2.17 15.60
CA PRO A 29 3.53 -3.12 15.45
C PRO A 29 3.57 -3.83 14.08
N PRO A 30 3.03 -5.07 13.98
CA PRO A 30 2.93 -5.78 12.71
C PRO A 30 2.19 -4.98 11.64
N ILE A 31 2.69 -5.05 10.38
CA ILE A 31 2.06 -4.57 9.16
C ILE A 31 1.98 -5.77 8.23
N THR A 32 0.80 -6.36 8.08
CA THR A 32 0.63 -7.71 7.58
C THR A 32 0.29 -7.79 6.09
N LYS A 33 -0.57 -6.92 5.60
CA LYS A 33 -1.09 -6.99 4.23
C LYS A 33 -1.58 -5.64 3.73
N ILE A 34 -1.84 -5.57 2.42
CA ILE A 34 -2.62 -4.49 1.81
C ILE A 34 -4.07 -4.67 2.25
N ALA A 35 -4.64 -3.65 2.86
CA ALA A 35 -6.02 -3.64 3.34
C ALA A 35 -6.98 -3.06 2.29
N ASN A 36 -6.58 -1.94 1.68
CA ASN A 36 -7.39 -1.28 0.65
C ASN A 36 -6.53 -0.55 -0.39
N PHE A 37 -7.13 -0.37 -1.56
CA PHE A 37 -6.66 0.49 -2.63
C PHE A 37 -7.81 1.43 -3.00
N VAL A 38 -7.61 2.74 -2.82
CA VAL A 38 -8.68 3.74 -2.94
C VAL A 38 -8.41 4.65 -4.12
N VAL A 39 -9.36 4.72 -5.05
CA VAL A 39 -9.24 5.49 -6.29
C VAL A 39 -10.45 6.39 -6.55
N LYS A 40 -10.25 7.39 -7.41
CA LYS A 40 -11.30 8.27 -7.92
C LYS A 40 -11.89 7.72 -9.21
N THR A 41 -13.17 8.03 -9.45
CA THR A 41 -13.84 7.86 -10.74
C THR A 41 -14.66 9.10 -11.08
N ASP A 42 -14.84 9.39 -12.35
CA ASP A 42 -15.81 10.37 -12.83
C ASP A 42 -17.22 9.77 -12.96
N ASN A 43 -17.31 8.43 -13.10
CA ASN A 43 -18.55 7.72 -13.30
C ASN A 43 -18.66 6.42 -12.49
N LEU A 44 -19.35 6.50 -11.36
CA LEU A 44 -19.48 5.37 -10.44
C LEU A 44 -20.24 4.18 -11.05
N GLU A 45 -21.18 4.38 -11.98
CA GLU A 45 -21.90 3.29 -12.63
C GLU A 45 -20.99 2.52 -13.60
N GLU A 46 -20.10 3.21 -14.32
CA GLU A 46 -19.09 2.54 -15.14
C GLU A 46 -18.07 1.80 -14.28
N ALA A 47 -17.64 2.41 -13.15
CA ALA A 47 -16.78 1.73 -12.19
C ALA A 47 -17.45 0.44 -11.64
N ARG A 48 -18.75 0.47 -11.32
CA ARG A 48 -19.51 -0.73 -10.92
C ARG A 48 -19.53 -1.79 -12.01
N ARG A 49 -19.73 -1.38 -13.27
CA ARG A 49 -19.67 -2.32 -14.41
C ARG A 49 -18.32 -3.00 -14.48
N PHE A 50 -17.25 -2.28 -14.20
CA PHE A 50 -15.92 -2.85 -14.19
C PHE A 50 -15.67 -3.71 -12.95
N TYR A 51 -15.73 -3.15 -11.75
CA TYR A 51 -15.36 -3.87 -10.52
C TYR A 51 -16.31 -5.02 -10.18
N SER A 52 -17.63 -4.84 -10.33
CA SER A 52 -18.59 -5.92 -10.09
C SER A 52 -18.95 -6.71 -11.35
N GLY A 53 -19.09 -6.05 -12.49
CA GLY A 53 -19.49 -6.71 -13.73
C GLY A 53 -18.37 -7.52 -14.36
N VAL A 54 -17.19 -6.93 -14.52
CA VAL A 54 -16.04 -7.56 -15.18
C VAL A 54 -15.20 -8.35 -14.16
N LEU A 55 -14.75 -7.73 -13.08
CA LEU A 55 -13.89 -8.40 -12.09
C LEU A 55 -14.65 -9.32 -11.15
N GLY A 56 -15.96 -9.10 -10.99
CA GLY A 56 -16.85 -9.96 -10.21
C GLY A 56 -16.81 -9.73 -8.70
N TYR A 57 -16.33 -8.59 -8.23
CA TYR A 57 -16.33 -8.23 -6.81
C TYR A 57 -17.69 -7.64 -6.41
N ASP A 58 -18.26 -8.08 -5.30
CA ASP A 58 -19.50 -7.49 -4.78
C ASP A 58 -19.24 -6.12 -4.15
N GLU A 59 -20.08 -5.12 -4.47
CA GLU A 59 -20.18 -3.87 -3.70
C GLU A 59 -20.91 -4.18 -2.38
N VAL A 60 -20.17 -4.25 -1.28
CA VAL A 60 -20.71 -4.77 -0.01
C VAL A 60 -21.27 -3.69 0.89
N PHE A 61 -20.72 -2.49 0.86
CA PHE A 61 -21.22 -1.32 1.60
C PHE A 61 -20.70 -0.04 0.99
N ARG A 62 -21.19 1.07 1.49
CA ARG A 62 -20.72 2.43 1.21
C ARG A 62 -20.37 3.12 2.50
N HIS A 63 -19.38 3.96 2.47
CA HIS A 63 -18.97 4.76 3.61
C HIS A 63 -18.41 6.11 3.19
N ARG A 64 -18.17 6.99 4.17
CA ARG A 64 -17.50 8.27 3.95
C ARG A 64 -16.20 8.29 4.71
N ARG A 65 -15.12 8.66 4.02
CA ARG A 65 -13.82 8.86 4.65
C ARG A 65 -13.42 10.33 4.58
N THR A 66 -12.70 10.81 5.58
CA THR A 66 -12.19 12.20 5.59
C THR A 66 -11.37 12.51 4.35
N ILE A 67 -10.61 11.54 3.83
CA ILE A 67 -9.78 11.68 2.62
C ILE A 67 -10.56 11.82 1.31
N SER A 68 -11.81 11.38 1.27
CA SER A 68 -12.70 11.53 0.10
C SER A 68 -13.59 12.77 0.19
N GLY A 69 -13.37 13.64 1.18
CA GLY A 69 -14.22 14.78 1.45
C GLY A 69 -15.63 14.36 1.88
N ALA A 70 -16.65 14.98 1.29
CA ALA A 70 -18.05 14.64 1.55
C ALA A 70 -18.56 13.44 0.72
N ALA A 71 -17.77 12.94 -0.24
CA ALA A 71 -18.20 11.88 -1.13
C ALA A 71 -18.27 10.53 -0.43
N GLU A 72 -19.27 9.74 -0.81
CA GLU A 72 -19.46 8.37 -0.36
C GLU A 72 -18.67 7.42 -1.30
N LEU A 73 -17.83 6.56 -0.73
CA LEU A 73 -17.08 5.55 -1.47
C LEU A 73 -17.92 4.28 -1.62
N SER A 74 -17.84 3.66 -2.79
CA SER A 74 -18.30 2.28 -3.00
C SER A 74 -17.17 1.32 -2.69
N VAL A 75 -17.46 0.27 -1.90
CA VAL A 75 -16.48 -0.69 -1.40
C VAL A 75 -16.70 -2.05 -2.06
N PHE A 76 -15.75 -2.46 -2.90
CA PHE A 76 -15.74 -3.73 -3.61
C PHE A 76 -14.86 -4.73 -2.86
N LYS A 77 -15.47 -5.84 -2.44
CA LYS A 77 -14.82 -6.81 -1.56
C LYS A 77 -14.03 -7.85 -2.35
N VAL A 78 -12.71 -7.87 -2.15
CA VAL A 78 -11.83 -8.91 -2.70
C VAL A 78 -11.85 -10.15 -1.82
N ASN A 79 -11.69 -9.95 -0.49
CA ASN A 79 -11.85 -10.97 0.55
C ASN A 79 -12.25 -10.32 1.88
N ASP A 80 -12.22 -11.06 2.99
CA ASP A 80 -12.67 -10.55 4.30
C ASP A 80 -11.84 -9.40 4.87
N GLU A 81 -10.67 -9.12 4.29
CA GLU A 81 -9.68 -8.18 4.84
C GLU A 81 -9.11 -7.23 3.79
N GLN A 82 -9.47 -7.42 2.50
CA GLN A 82 -8.94 -6.63 1.39
C GLN A 82 -10.06 -6.07 0.52
N TYR A 83 -9.96 -4.79 0.17
CA TYR A 83 -11.00 -4.06 -0.52
C TYR A 83 -10.43 -3.13 -1.61
N ILE A 84 -11.19 -2.95 -2.69
CA ILE A 84 -11.00 -1.86 -3.66
C ILE A 84 -12.11 -0.85 -3.39
N GLU A 85 -11.74 0.42 -3.19
CA GLU A 85 -12.70 1.46 -2.83
C GLU A 85 -12.68 2.55 -3.91
N VAL A 86 -13.86 2.99 -4.33
CA VAL A 86 -14.01 3.94 -5.43
C VAL A 86 -14.83 5.14 -5.00
N ALA A 87 -14.23 6.33 -5.13
CA ALA A 87 -14.86 7.61 -4.81
C ALA A 87 -15.28 8.34 -6.09
N PRO A 88 -16.54 8.83 -6.20
CA PRO A 88 -16.99 9.61 -7.35
C PRO A 88 -16.51 11.07 -7.24
N THR A 89 -15.19 11.28 -7.24
CA THR A 89 -14.54 12.57 -6.99
C THR A 89 -13.49 12.95 -8.03
N LEU A 90 -13.47 12.26 -9.17
CA LEU A 90 -12.61 12.65 -10.28
C LEU A 90 -13.26 13.79 -11.05
N GLU A 91 -12.75 15.01 -10.88
CA GLU A 91 -13.29 16.21 -11.53
C GLU A 91 -12.70 16.40 -12.93
N ASN A 92 -11.41 16.11 -13.09
CA ASN A 92 -10.72 16.21 -14.37
C ASN A 92 -10.05 14.88 -14.73
N PRO A 93 -10.13 14.42 -16.01
CA PRO A 93 -9.44 13.20 -16.44
C PRO A 93 -7.91 13.27 -16.28
N SER A 94 -7.35 14.48 -16.15
CA SER A 94 -5.93 14.72 -15.93
C SER A 94 -5.48 14.56 -14.47
N ASP A 95 -6.42 14.49 -13.54
CA ASP A 95 -6.09 14.35 -12.12
C ASP A 95 -5.53 12.96 -11.82
N ASP A 96 -4.69 12.89 -10.79
CA ASP A 96 -4.28 11.61 -10.23
C ASP A 96 -5.51 10.89 -9.64
N LYS A 97 -5.66 9.62 -10.03
CA LYS A 97 -6.78 8.79 -9.59
C LYS A 97 -6.54 8.18 -8.20
N LEU A 98 -5.27 8.04 -7.78
CA LEU A 98 -4.97 7.47 -6.47
C LEU A 98 -5.40 8.43 -5.35
N ILE A 99 -6.18 7.93 -4.41
CA ILE A 99 -6.52 8.61 -3.16
C ILE A 99 -5.62 8.11 -2.04
N GLN A 100 -5.50 6.77 -1.90
CA GLN A 100 -4.87 6.15 -0.74
C GLN A 100 -4.47 4.70 -1.00
N ILE A 101 -3.42 4.27 -0.33
CA ILE A 101 -3.06 2.85 -0.15
C ILE A 101 -3.18 2.53 1.33
N GLY A 102 -3.94 1.49 1.68
CA GLY A 102 -4.11 1.04 3.05
C GLY A 102 -3.36 -0.27 3.33
N PHE A 103 -2.70 -0.32 4.49
CA PHE A 103 -2.10 -1.52 5.05
C PHE A 103 -2.77 -1.89 6.37
N GLU A 104 -2.95 -3.18 6.63
CA GLU A 104 -3.44 -3.65 7.93
C GLU A 104 -2.32 -3.64 8.95
N THR A 105 -2.62 -3.14 10.16
CA THR A 105 -1.74 -3.20 11.33
C THR A 105 -2.47 -3.77 12.54
N ALA A 106 -1.72 -4.42 13.42
CA ALA A 106 -2.28 -4.95 14.66
C ALA A 106 -2.59 -3.90 15.74
N ASP A 107 -1.99 -2.69 15.67
CA ASP A 107 -2.21 -1.60 16.62
C ASP A 107 -1.83 -0.26 15.97
N ALA A 108 -2.82 0.44 15.47
CA ALA A 108 -2.62 1.71 14.77
C ALA A 108 -2.13 2.84 15.69
N ARG A 109 -2.49 2.79 16.98
CA ARG A 109 -2.09 3.80 17.96
C ARG A 109 -0.62 3.64 18.34
N LYS A 110 -0.16 2.42 18.63
CA LYS A 110 1.26 2.15 18.85
C LYS A 110 2.09 2.40 17.60
N LEU A 111 1.54 2.11 16.41
CA LEU A 111 2.23 2.42 15.15
C LEU A 111 2.38 3.93 14.96
N ARG A 112 1.37 4.72 15.32
CA ARG A 112 1.45 6.18 15.34
C ARG A 112 2.60 6.68 16.23
N ASP A 113 2.72 6.13 17.44
CA ASP A 113 3.77 6.53 18.40
C ASP A 113 5.15 6.08 17.91
N TYR A 114 5.27 4.91 17.32
CA TYR A 114 6.48 4.43 16.66
C TYR A 114 6.92 5.36 15.53
N LEU A 115 6.00 5.73 14.62
CA LEU A 115 6.28 6.61 13.49
C LEU A 115 6.68 8.02 13.95
N ALA A 116 5.99 8.57 14.96
CA ALA A 116 6.38 9.83 15.60
C ALA A 116 7.80 9.79 16.17
N GLY A 117 8.17 8.69 16.83
CA GLY A 117 9.52 8.46 17.36
C GLY A 117 10.59 8.30 16.27
N LYS A 118 10.19 8.05 15.02
CA LYS A 118 11.04 8.01 13.82
C LYS A 118 11.06 9.33 13.04
N GLY A 119 10.38 10.36 13.54
CA GLY A 119 10.34 11.68 12.91
C GLY A 119 9.32 11.79 11.75
N VAL A 120 8.45 10.80 11.57
CA VAL A 120 7.35 10.87 10.58
C VAL A 120 6.27 11.81 11.12
N SER A 121 5.76 12.70 10.26
CA SER A 121 4.63 13.57 10.62
C SER A 121 3.37 12.71 10.77
N VAL A 122 2.79 12.70 11.98
CA VAL A 122 1.61 11.90 12.31
C VAL A 122 0.52 12.78 12.92
N PRO A 123 -0.76 12.40 12.82
CA PRO A 123 -1.84 13.11 13.51
C PRO A 123 -1.66 13.04 15.05
N SER A 124 -2.21 13.99 15.77
CA SER A 124 -2.13 14.04 17.24
C SER A 124 -2.76 12.82 17.93
N ARG A 125 -3.75 12.21 17.28
CA ARG A 125 -4.44 10.98 17.71
C ARG A 125 -4.82 10.13 16.52
N VAL A 126 -5.04 8.83 16.74
CA VAL A 126 -5.63 7.93 15.75
C VAL A 126 -7.14 7.89 15.99
N PRO A 127 -7.96 8.45 15.08
CA PRO A 127 -9.40 8.41 15.22
C PRO A 127 -9.96 7.01 14.92
N LYS A 128 -11.15 6.73 15.38
CA LYS A 128 -12.00 5.75 14.70
C LYS A 128 -12.59 6.40 13.46
N ASP A 129 -12.50 5.68 12.34
CA ASP A 129 -13.15 6.09 11.09
C ASP A 129 -14.68 5.87 11.14
N SER A 130 -15.36 6.20 10.04
CA SER A 130 -16.81 6.00 9.92
C SER A 130 -17.22 4.52 9.95
N ASP A 131 -16.29 3.63 9.66
CA ASP A 131 -16.50 2.19 9.65
C ASP A 131 -16.36 1.55 11.05
N GLY A 132 -15.80 2.30 11.98
CA GLY A 132 -15.58 1.88 13.36
C GLY A 132 -14.19 1.30 13.63
N ASN A 133 -13.24 1.39 12.67
CA ASN A 133 -11.86 0.94 12.82
C ASN A 133 -10.95 2.07 13.28
N TYR A 134 -9.78 1.75 13.84
CA TYR A 134 -8.73 2.76 13.98
C TYR A 134 -8.00 2.95 12.66
N SER A 135 -7.96 4.19 12.17
CA SER A 135 -7.34 4.58 10.91
C SER A 135 -6.25 5.63 11.16
N LEU A 136 -5.01 5.27 10.87
CA LEU A 136 -3.85 6.16 10.91
C LEU A 136 -3.43 6.50 9.48
N VAL A 137 -3.65 7.72 9.04
CA VAL A 137 -3.19 8.20 7.74
C VAL A 137 -1.96 9.07 7.90
N VAL A 138 -0.92 8.78 7.12
CA VAL A 138 0.32 9.56 7.01
C VAL A 138 0.64 9.82 5.54
N LYS A 139 1.60 10.71 5.27
CA LYS A 139 2.16 10.90 3.93
C LYS A 139 3.46 10.12 3.80
N ASP A 140 3.65 9.46 2.68
CA ASP A 140 4.97 9.00 2.28
C ASP A 140 5.82 10.17 1.74
N PRO A 141 7.12 9.99 1.44
CA PRO A 141 7.98 11.06 0.92
C PRO A 141 7.52 11.69 -0.40
N GLU A 142 6.79 10.99 -1.25
CA GLU A 142 6.21 11.52 -2.50
C GLU A 142 4.85 12.19 -2.30
N GLY A 143 4.30 12.13 -1.07
CA GLY A 143 3.03 12.77 -0.71
C GLY A 143 1.79 11.89 -0.86
N HIS A 144 1.94 10.60 -1.17
CA HIS A 144 0.80 9.67 -1.20
C HIS A 144 0.21 9.48 0.20
N ASN A 145 -1.12 9.31 0.28
CA ASN A 145 -1.75 8.94 1.52
C ASN A 145 -1.54 7.44 1.80
N ILE A 146 -0.92 7.15 2.93
CA ILE A 146 -0.71 5.78 3.40
C ILE A 146 -1.50 5.61 4.67
N GLU A 147 -2.47 4.71 4.62
CA GLU A 147 -3.28 4.34 5.77
C GLU A 147 -2.71 3.09 6.45
N PHE A 148 -2.76 3.08 7.78
CA PHE A 148 -2.61 1.88 8.56
C PHE A 148 -3.90 1.67 9.34
N VAL A 149 -4.67 0.64 8.94
CA VAL A 149 -5.96 0.31 9.53
C VAL A 149 -5.84 -0.84 10.51
N GLU A 150 -6.42 -0.66 11.70
CA GLU A 150 -6.63 -1.70 12.70
C GLU A 150 -8.11 -2.08 12.66
N TYR A 151 -8.42 -3.25 12.08
CA TYR A 151 -9.79 -3.74 11.98
C TYR A 151 -10.32 -4.16 13.37
N LEU A 152 -11.46 -3.60 13.75
CA LEU A 152 -12.07 -3.83 15.06
C LEU A 152 -13.34 -4.65 14.96
N GLU A 153 -13.61 -5.40 16.00
CA GLU A 153 -14.90 -6.07 16.16
C GLU A 153 -16.04 -5.04 16.23
N GLY A 154 -17.15 -5.34 15.54
CA GLY A 154 -18.28 -4.42 15.40
C GLY A 154 -18.14 -3.35 14.31
N SER A 155 -16.98 -3.27 13.63
CA SER A 155 -16.80 -2.41 12.46
C SER A 155 -17.64 -2.88 11.26
N LEU A 156 -17.72 -2.05 10.19
CA LEU A 156 -18.39 -2.48 8.95
C LEU A 156 -17.72 -3.72 8.37
N GLN A 157 -16.40 -3.77 8.26
CA GLN A 157 -15.65 -4.91 7.74
C GLN A 157 -15.93 -6.18 8.59
N SER A 158 -15.96 -6.05 9.92
CA SER A 158 -16.29 -7.16 10.83
C SER A 158 -17.71 -7.70 10.60
N ARG A 159 -18.69 -6.81 10.37
CA ARG A 159 -20.10 -7.21 10.10
C ARG A 159 -20.27 -7.92 8.77
N TYR A 160 -19.47 -7.54 7.76
CA TYR A 160 -19.49 -8.17 6.44
C TYR A 160 -18.50 -9.33 6.31
N ARG A 161 -17.83 -9.76 7.39
CA ARG A 161 -16.95 -10.92 7.38
C ARG A 161 -17.76 -12.18 7.01
N ARG A 162 -17.20 -12.98 6.10
CA ARG A 162 -17.81 -14.20 5.53
C ARG A 162 -19.12 -13.98 4.74
N THR A 163 -19.44 -12.74 4.39
CA THR A 163 -20.60 -12.39 3.56
C THR A 163 -20.16 -11.46 2.44
N GLY A 164 -20.93 -11.38 1.34
CA GLY A 164 -20.58 -10.54 0.20
C GLY A 164 -19.26 -10.93 -0.49
N ILE A 165 -18.90 -12.21 -0.39
CA ILE A 165 -17.78 -12.79 -1.14
C ILE A 165 -18.36 -13.46 -2.37
N SER A 166 -18.20 -12.83 -3.53
CA SER A 166 -18.73 -13.32 -4.79
C SER A 166 -17.97 -14.54 -5.31
N ASP A 167 -18.69 -15.58 -5.69
CA ASP A 167 -18.12 -16.72 -6.41
C ASP A 167 -17.73 -16.37 -7.86
N ARG A 168 -18.13 -15.18 -8.32
CA ARG A 168 -17.80 -14.65 -9.66
C ARG A 168 -16.47 -13.91 -9.72
N ARG A 169 -15.84 -13.62 -8.56
CA ARG A 169 -14.58 -12.87 -8.52
C ARG A 169 -13.46 -13.57 -9.28
N ILE A 170 -12.66 -12.79 -9.99
CA ILE A 170 -11.52 -13.31 -10.77
C ILE A 170 -10.30 -13.64 -9.91
N SER A 171 -10.27 -13.17 -8.67
CA SER A 171 -9.19 -13.38 -7.71
C SER A 171 -9.74 -13.25 -6.29
N ASP A 172 -9.09 -13.90 -5.35
CA ASP A 172 -9.45 -13.90 -3.93
C ASP A 172 -8.48 -13.08 -3.05
N HIS A 173 -7.48 -12.42 -3.65
CA HIS A 173 -6.55 -11.59 -2.88
C HIS A 173 -5.90 -10.49 -3.72
N ILE A 174 -5.59 -9.37 -3.05
CA ILE A 174 -4.69 -8.34 -3.56
C ILE A 174 -3.27 -8.84 -3.33
N LEU A 175 -2.48 -8.86 -4.38
CA LEU A 175 -1.10 -9.31 -4.37
C LEU A 175 -0.15 -8.13 -4.11
N HIS A 176 -0.30 -7.05 -4.90
CA HIS A 176 0.47 -5.83 -4.70
C HIS A 176 -0.28 -4.55 -5.10
N VAL A 177 0.30 -3.43 -4.76
CA VAL A 177 -0.07 -2.11 -5.28
C VAL A 177 1.14 -1.44 -5.90
N GLY A 178 0.95 -0.82 -7.05
CA GLY A 178 1.96 0.02 -7.68
C GLY A 178 1.78 1.47 -7.29
N VAL A 179 2.89 2.17 -7.14
CA VAL A 179 2.93 3.58 -6.79
C VAL A 179 4.02 4.30 -7.58
N HIS A 180 3.69 5.48 -8.11
CA HIS A 180 4.66 6.34 -8.77
C HIS A 180 5.75 6.79 -7.81
N VAL A 181 7.01 6.68 -8.19
CA VAL A 181 8.16 7.07 -7.37
C VAL A 181 9.17 7.87 -8.21
N LYS A 182 9.43 9.08 -7.75
CA LYS A 182 10.41 10.00 -8.32
C LYS A 182 11.81 9.79 -7.75
N SER A 183 11.88 9.52 -6.46
CA SER A 183 13.13 9.33 -5.72
C SER A 183 13.10 8.03 -4.92
N PRO A 184 13.51 6.89 -5.48
CA PRO A 184 13.59 5.63 -4.74
C PRO A 184 14.39 5.73 -3.42
N PRO A 185 15.54 6.45 -3.33
CA PRO A 185 16.25 6.57 -2.07
C PRO A 185 15.46 7.27 -0.95
N GLU A 186 14.60 8.24 -1.29
CA GLU A 186 13.76 8.90 -0.29
C GLU A 186 12.60 7.99 0.15
N GLN A 187 12.00 7.26 -0.80
CA GLN A 187 10.97 6.26 -0.49
C GLN A 187 11.51 5.12 0.37
N ASP A 188 12.74 4.68 0.12
CA ASP A 188 13.40 3.63 0.91
C ASP A 188 13.55 4.02 2.39
N LYS A 189 13.83 5.30 2.69
CA LYS A 189 13.86 5.77 4.09
C LYS A 189 12.54 5.50 4.81
N PHE A 190 11.41 5.66 4.12
CA PHE A 190 10.10 5.42 4.71
C PHE A 190 9.74 3.92 4.72
N TYR A 191 9.68 3.27 3.56
CA TYR A 191 9.20 1.89 3.49
C TYR A 191 10.22 0.88 4.04
N LYS A 192 11.48 0.98 3.63
CA LYS A 192 12.51 0.02 4.03
C LYS A 192 13.08 0.32 5.42
N ASP A 193 13.53 1.58 5.70
CA ASP A 193 14.28 1.88 6.90
C ASP A 193 13.37 2.11 8.12
N ILE A 194 12.23 2.80 7.94
CA ILE A 194 11.27 3.08 9.03
C ILE A 194 10.28 1.93 9.16
N LEU A 195 9.52 1.63 8.10
CA LEU A 195 8.46 0.62 8.14
C LEU A 195 8.97 -0.82 8.10
N ARG A 196 10.24 -1.05 7.70
CA ARG A 196 10.89 -2.35 7.64
C ARG A 196 10.30 -3.29 6.58
N PHE A 197 9.83 -2.73 5.47
CA PHE A 197 9.48 -3.52 4.30
C PHE A 197 10.70 -4.28 3.79
N ARG A 198 10.50 -5.51 3.33
CA ARG A 198 11.56 -6.43 2.93
C ARG A 198 11.76 -6.41 1.42
N PHE A 199 12.98 -6.26 0.96
CA PHE A 199 13.27 -6.31 -0.47
C PHE A 199 12.75 -7.61 -1.08
N LEU A 200 12.08 -7.50 -2.22
CA LEU A 200 11.55 -8.63 -2.99
C LEU A 200 12.30 -8.81 -4.31
N TRP A 201 12.27 -7.80 -5.16
CA TRP A 201 12.86 -7.83 -6.49
C TRP A 201 12.99 -6.41 -7.05
N GLN A 202 13.93 -6.23 -7.97
CA GLN A 202 14.03 -5.01 -8.78
C GLN A 202 14.48 -5.31 -10.19
N GLY A 203 14.06 -4.48 -11.13
CA GLY A 203 14.46 -4.60 -12.53
C GLY A 203 14.01 -3.42 -13.37
N GLY A 204 14.32 -3.49 -14.65
CA GLY A 204 13.92 -2.48 -15.61
C GLY A 204 13.58 -3.06 -16.97
N SER A 205 12.96 -2.27 -17.82
CA SER A 205 12.63 -2.62 -19.20
C SER A 205 13.87 -2.94 -20.03
N ARG A 206 15.04 -2.43 -19.59
CA ARG A 206 16.38 -2.69 -20.13
C ARG A 206 17.35 -2.97 -18.98
N ASP A 207 18.50 -3.56 -19.28
CA ASP A 207 19.48 -3.95 -18.25
C ASP A 207 20.17 -2.74 -17.59
N ASP A 208 20.23 -1.62 -18.29
CA ASP A 208 20.82 -0.35 -17.82
C ASP A 208 19.81 0.59 -17.15
N ARG A 209 18.57 0.12 -16.88
CA ARG A 209 17.50 0.96 -16.35
C ARG A 209 16.77 0.26 -15.20
N LEU A 210 16.42 1.00 -14.17
CA LEU A 210 15.66 0.53 -13.02
C LEU A 210 14.26 1.14 -13.06
N ASP A 211 13.27 0.38 -13.53
CA ASP A 211 11.90 0.85 -13.67
C ASP A 211 11.00 0.40 -12.53
N TRP A 212 11.34 -0.72 -11.86
CA TRP A 212 10.54 -1.36 -10.82
C TRP A 212 11.38 -1.76 -9.62
N ILE A 213 10.87 -1.48 -8.42
CA ILE A 213 11.42 -1.98 -7.16
C ILE A 213 10.25 -2.47 -6.30
N SER A 214 10.31 -3.71 -5.86
CA SER A 214 9.25 -4.34 -5.07
C SER A 214 9.71 -4.64 -3.66
N TYR A 215 8.89 -4.26 -2.68
CA TYR A 215 9.13 -4.52 -1.26
C TYR A 215 7.92 -5.22 -0.63
N LEU A 216 8.14 -6.40 -0.05
CA LEU A 216 7.13 -7.12 0.74
C LEU A 216 6.77 -6.34 2.01
N THR A 217 5.50 -6.43 2.41
CA THR A 217 5.09 -6.03 3.75
C THR A 217 5.96 -6.73 4.79
N PRO A 218 6.30 -6.04 5.89
CA PRO A 218 7.31 -6.58 6.82
C PRO A 218 6.88 -7.88 7.49
N ASP A 219 5.58 -8.08 7.69
CA ASP A 219 5.02 -9.21 8.44
C ASP A 219 4.04 -10.04 7.61
N GLY A 220 4.11 -9.93 6.26
CA GLY A 220 3.24 -10.64 5.31
C GLY A 220 3.91 -10.87 3.96
N ASP A 221 3.10 -11.13 2.96
CA ASP A 221 3.51 -11.55 1.62
C ASP A 221 2.96 -10.67 0.48
N ASN A 222 2.17 -9.63 0.80
CA ASN A 222 1.82 -8.61 -0.17
C ASN A 222 3.00 -7.63 -0.34
N TRP A 223 3.04 -6.92 -1.47
CA TRP A 223 4.12 -5.96 -1.69
C TRP A 223 3.65 -4.63 -2.28
N ILE A 224 4.47 -3.61 -2.08
CA ILE A 224 4.39 -2.35 -2.81
C ILE A 224 5.41 -2.39 -3.95
N GLU A 225 5.01 -1.92 -5.13
CA GLU A 225 5.88 -1.79 -6.29
C GLU A 225 6.10 -0.32 -6.62
N TYR A 226 7.35 0.12 -6.60
CA TYR A 226 7.73 1.44 -7.09
C TYR A 226 7.76 1.42 -8.61
N MET A 227 6.96 2.30 -9.21
CA MET A 227 7.01 2.64 -10.63
C MET A 227 7.92 3.85 -10.78
N VAL A 228 9.21 3.59 -11.09
CA VAL A 228 10.27 4.62 -11.04
C VAL A 228 10.15 5.58 -12.21
N GLN A 229 10.05 6.86 -11.89
CA GLN A 229 10.05 7.94 -12.89
C GLN A 229 11.47 8.23 -13.39
N HIS A 230 11.64 8.35 -14.71
CA HIS A 230 12.91 8.71 -15.33
C HIS A 230 12.86 10.05 -16.06
N ASP A 231 11.78 10.30 -16.78
CA ASP A 231 11.62 11.46 -17.64
C ASP A 231 10.53 12.37 -17.06
N GLY A 232 10.63 13.64 -17.16
CA GLY A 232 9.66 14.68 -16.84
C GLY A 232 8.49 14.32 -15.90
N PRO A 233 7.53 15.18 -15.65
CA PRO A 233 6.36 14.83 -14.85
C PRO A 233 5.51 13.77 -15.58
N PRO A 234 4.89 12.81 -14.83
CA PRO A 234 4.08 11.77 -15.44
C PRO A 234 2.84 12.36 -16.12
N THR A 235 2.47 11.79 -17.25
CA THR A 235 1.18 12.07 -17.87
C THR A 235 0.03 11.46 -17.06
N PRO A 236 -1.21 11.97 -17.21
CA PRO A 236 -2.38 11.39 -16.53
C PRO A 236 -2.57 9.89 -16.84
N GLN A 237 -2.29 9.47 -18.07
CA GLN A 237 -2.33 8.08 -18.46
C GLN A 237 -1.27 7.24 -17.73
N GLN A 238 -0.03 7.75 -17.61
CA GLN A 238 1.02 7.07 -16.85
C GLN A 238 0.64 6.94 -15.36
N LEU A 239 0.06 7.97 -14.74
CA LEU A 239 -0.42 7.89 -13.37
C LEU A 239 -1.49 6.80 -13.20
N GLY A 240 -2.45 6.68 -14.12
CA GLY A 240 -3.44 5.61 -14.09
C GLY A 240 -2.85 4.20 -14.26
N VAL A 241 -1.69 4.09 -14.95
CA VAL A 241 -0.95 2.82 -15.10
C VAL A 241 -0.02 2.56 -13.91
N TRP A 242 0.65 3.58 -13.39
CA TRP A 242 1.63 3.43 -12.32
C TRP A 242 0.97 3.27 -10.95
N HIS A 243 -0.14 3.99 -10.70
CA HIS A 243 -0.98 3.77 -9.54
C HIS A 243 -1.98 2.66 -9.85
N HIS A 244 -1.68 1.45 -9.41
CA HIS A 244 -2.49 0.28 -9.75
C HIS A 244 -2.64 -0.69 -8.57
N VAL A 245 -3.66 -1.51 -8.67
CA VAL A 245 -3.84 -2.69 -7.83
C VAL A 245 -3.55 -3.93 -8.66
N CYS A 246 -2.81 -4.88 -8.11
CA CYS A 246 -2.62 -6.19 -8.68
C CYS A 246 -3.31 -7.26 -7.83
N VAL A 247 -4.06 -8.14 -8.50
CA VAL A 247 -4.73 -9.28 -7.87
C VAL A 247 -4.09 -10.58 -8.34
N GLY A 248 -3.94 -11.53 -7.40
CA GLY A 248 -3.26 -12.79 -7.66
C GLY A 248 -4.20 -13.84 -8.26
N THR A 249 -3.66 -14.72 -9.11
CA THR A 249 -4.39 -15.88 -9.64
C THR A 249 -3.47 -17.08 -9.86
N LEU A 250 -4.04 -18.28 -9.86
CA LEU A 250 -3.34 -19.49 -10.28
C LEU A 250 -3.67 -19.87 -11.74
N ASP A 251 -4.73 -19.29 -12.32
CA ASP A 251 -5.19 -19.56 -13.68
C ASP A 251 -5.50 -18.27 -14.45
N ILE A 252 -4.47 -17.64 -14.98
CA ILE A 252 -4.61 -16.39 -15.73
C ILE A 252 -5.36 -16.56 -17.04
N GLN A 253 -5.28 -17.74 -17.67
CA GLN A 253 -6.01 -18.03 -18.91
C GLN A 253 -7.52 -18.18 -18.64
N GLY A 254 -7.88 -18.78 -17.51
CA GLY A 254 -9.27 -18.83 -17.04
C GLY A 254 -9.82 -17.45 -16.72
N VAL A 255 -9.01 -16.60 -16.07
CA VAL A 255 -9.38 -15.19 -15.82
C VAL A 255 -9.61 -14.45 -17.14
N TYR A 256 -8.70 -14.58 -18.11
CA TYR A 256 -8.84 -13.94 -19.43
C TYR A 256 -10.14 -14.35 -20.12
N LYS A 257 -10.41 -15.67 -20.21
CA LYS A 257 -11.66 -16.18 -20.79
C LYS A 257 -12.89 -15.65 -20.06
N THR A 258 -12.81 -15.54 -18.73
CA THR A 258 -13.92 -15.06 -17.90
C THR A 258 -14.23 -13.60 -18.19
N VAL A 259 -13.24 -12.71 -18.22
CA VAL A 259 -13.47 -11.27 -18.47
C VAL A 259 -13.93 -11.03 -19.92
N VAL A 260 -13.40 -11.77 -20.89
CA VAL A 260 -13.86 -11.71 -22.28
C VAL A 260 -15.30 -12.21 -22.40
N GLY A 261 -15.65 -13.32 -21.74
CA GLY A 261 -17.02 -13.86 -21.70
C GLY A 261 -18.03 -12.90 -21.04
N ARG A 262 -17.57 -11.98 -20.20
CA ARG A 262 -18.37 -10.88 -19.61
C ARG A 262 -18.46 -9.64 -20.51
N GLY A 263 -17.91 -9.72 -21.73
CA GLY A 263 -17.94 -8.62 -22.71
C GLY A 263 -16.82 -7.59 -22.56
N TYR A 264 -15.85 -7.79 -21.65
CA TYR A 264 -14.69 -6.92 -21.55
C TYR A 264 -13.68 -7.27 -22.66
N LYS A 265 -13.04 -6.25 -23.20
CA LYS A 265 -12.00 -6.41 -24.25
C LYS A 265 -10.64 -5.96 -23.69
N PRO A 266 -9.86 -6.87 -23.13
CA PRO A 266 -8.52 -6.54 -22.67
C PRO A 266 -7.67 -5.96 -23.82
N PRO A 267 -6.82 -4.96 -23.58
CA PRO A 267 -5.99 -4.38 -24.64
C PRO A 267 -4.96 -5.37 -25.21
N LYS A 268 -4.59 -6.39 -24.41
CA LYS A 268 -3.69 -7.49 -24.79
C LYS A 268 -4.13 -8.78 -24.13
N GLU A 269 -3.77 -9.88 -24.75
CA GLU A 269 -3.85 -11.21 -24.12
C GLU A 269 -2.83 -11.36 -22.99
N PRO A 270 -3.03 -12.32 -22.06
CA PRO A 270 -2.05 -12.61 -21.03
C PRO A 270 -0.69 -12.97 -21.65
N ALA A 271 0.38 -12.42 -21.08
CA ALA A 271 1.74 -12.71 -21.53
C ALA A 271 2.69 -12.88 -20.32
N ILE A 272 3.79 -13.60 -20.52
CA ILE A 272 4.83 -13.65 -19.51
C ILE A 272 5.60 -12.33 -19.58
N HIS A 273 5.68 -11.66 -18.44
CA HIS A 273 6.51 -10.46 -18.31
C HIS A 273 7.99 -10.86 -18.40
N PRO A 274 8.75 -10.31 -19.36
CA PRO A 274 10.07 -10.83 -19.70
C PRO A 274 11.12 -10.57 -18.62
N ARG A 275 10.82 -9.75 -17.61
CA ARG A 275 11.78 -9.34 -16.59
C ARG A 275 11.56 -10.03 -15.25
N ASP A 276 10.35 -10.07 -14.73
CA ASP A 276 10.04 -10.75 -13.47
C ASP A 276 9.61 -12.22 -13.64
N GLY A 277 9.34 -12.62 -14.88
CA GLY A 277 9.05 -14.01 -15.23
C GLY A 277 7.64 -14.49 -14.89
N ARG A 278 6.72 -13.60 -14.51
CA ARG A 278 5.33 -13.94 -14.17
C ARG A 278 4.40 -13.76 -15.36
N TRP A 279 3.33 -14.56 -15.40
CA TRP A 279 2.20 -14.28 -16.27
C TRP A 279 1.44 -13.06 -15.78
N LEU A 280 1.06 -12.19 -16.71
CA LEU A 280 0.47 -10.89 -16.48
C LEU A 280 -0.67 -10.63 -17.46
N LEU A 281 -1.78 -10.09 -16.96
CA LEU A 281 -2.91 -9.55 -17.73
C LEU A 281 -3.22 -8.15 -17.18
N GLN A 282 -3.38 -7.17 -18.08
CA GLN A 282 -3.70 -5.80 -17.71
C GLN A 282 -5.14 -5.48 -18.10
N LEU A 283 -5.91 -5.01 -17.14
CA LEU A 283 -7.29 -4.55 -17.27
C LEU A 283 -7.36 -3.08 -16.82
N TYR A 284 -8.29 -2.34 -17.39
CA TYR A 284 -8.45 -0.91 -17.09
C TYR A 284 -9.91 -0.59 -16.85
N ASP A 285 -10.20 0.21 -15.84
CA ASP A 285 -11.53 0.78 -15.64
C ASP A 285 -11.82 1.91 -16.64
N ASN A 286 -12.98 2.55 -16.50
CA ASN A 286 -13.41 3.65 -17.38
C ASN A 286 -12.50 4.88 -17.33
N ASP A 287 -11.79 5.09 -16.22
CA ASP A 287 -10.89 6.23 -16.01
C ASP A 287 -9.43 5.91 -16.39
N GLY A 288 -9.17 4.68 -16.82
CA GLY A 288 -7.84 4.20 -17.17
C GLY A 288 -7.00 3.80 -15.97
N THR A 289 -7.60 3.55 -14.81
CA THR A 289 -6.89 2.95 -13.67
C THR A 289 -6.65 1.48 -13.92
N ARG A 290 -5.40 1.03 -13.81
CA ARG A 290 -5.01 -0.34 -14.06
C ARG A 290 -5.37 -1.25 -12.89
N THR A 291 -6.07 -2.33 -13.21
CA THR A 291 -6.09 -3.55 -12.40
C THR A 291 -5.23 -4.58 -13.12
N GLU A 292 -4.16 -4.97 -12.49
CA GLU A 292 -3.27 -6.02 -12.97
C GLU A 292 -3.73 -7.38 -12.42
N VAL A 293 -3.64 -8.41 -13.23
CA VAL A 293 -3.83 -9.80 -12.79
C VAL A 293 -2.53 -10.53 -13.00
N MET A 294 -2.00 -11.16 -11.97
CA MET A 294 -0.68 -11.78 -12.00
C MET A 294 -0.72 -13.20 -11.43
N VAL A 295 0.06 -14.10 -12.02
CA VAL A 295 0.33 -15.40 -11.40
C VAL A 295 1.31 -15.21 -10.26
N CYS A 296 0.96 -15.71 -9.07
CA CYS A 296 1.72 -15.47 -7.84
C CYS A 296 3.18 -15.93 -7.93
N LYS A 297 3.47 -17.00 -8.68
CA LYS A 297 4.82 -17.53 -8.84
C LYS A 297 5.40 -17.21 -10.22
N PRO A 298 6.67 -16.84 -10.34
CA PRO A 298 7.34 -16.77 -11.63
C PRO A 298 7.33 -18.14 -12.32
N VAL A 299 7.05 -18.14 -13.63
CA VAL A 299 7.11 -19.33 -14.49
C VAL A 299 8.41 -19.38 -15.30
N GLN A 300 9.15 -18.27 -15.29
CA GLN A 300 10.50 -18.15 -15.85
C GLN A 300 11.41 -17.50 -14.80
N LYS A 301 12.71 -17.75 -14.90
CA LYS A 301 13.67 -17.13 -13.99
C LYS A 301 13.65 -15.61 -14.13
N PRO A 302 13.37 -14.85 -13.07
CA PRO A 302 13.47 -13.40 -13.07
C PRO A 302 14.88 -12.93 -13.44
N CYS A 303 14.97 -11.79 -14.14
CA CYS A 303 16.25 -11.13 -14.39
C CYS A 303 16.58 -10.12 -13.29
N CYS A 304 17.71 -9.49 -13.46
CA CYS A 304 18.11 -8.18 -12.96
C CYS A 304 18.52 -8.19 -11.48
N SER A 305 17.81 -8.83 -10.60
CA SER A 305 18.22 -9.05 -9.20
C SER A 305 17.82 -10.44 -8.72
N GLU A 306 18.42 -10.87 -7.62
CA GLU A 306 17.94 -12.04 -6.90
C GLU A 306 16.50 -11.78 -6.44
N ASN A 307 15.63 -12.76 -6.65
CA ASN A 307 14.24 -12.66 -6.24
C ASN A 307 14.05 -13.34 -4.89
N MET A 308 13.67 -12.54 -3.88
CA MET A 308 13.47 -12.99 -2.50
C MET A 308 12.02 -13.42 -2.24
N ASP A 309 11.25 -13.74 -3.28
CA ASP A 309 9.85 -14.12 -3.22
C ASP A 309 9.64 -15.38 -2.35
N PRO A 310 8.79 -15.31 -1.32
CA PRO A 310 8.49 -16.45 -0.46
C PRO A 310 7.79 -17.60 -1.19
N TYR A 311 7.18 -17.33 -2.36
CA TYR A 311 6.50 -18.33 -3.19
C TYR A 311 7.45 -19.16 -4.09
N ILE A 312 8.74 -18.80 -4.15
CA ILE A 312 9.75 -19.52 -4.99
C ILE A 312 10.35 -20.73 -4.27
N LYS A 313 10.12 -20.90 -2.99
CA LYS A 313 10.69 -22.00 -2.18
C LYS A 313 10.05 -23.33 -2.49
#